data_76f201102338afa00a398148af60546b
#
_entry.id   76f201102338afa00a398148af60546b
#
_cell.length_a   1.000
_cell.length_b   1.000
_cell.length_c   1.000
_cell.angle_alpha   90.00
_cell.angle_beta   90.00
_cell.angle_gamma   90.00
#
_symmetry.space_group_name_H-M   'P 1'
#
loop_
_entity.id
_entity.type
_entity.pdbx_description
1 polymer ?
#
loop_
_entity_poly.entity_id
_entity_poly.type
_entity_poly.pdbx_seq_one_letter_code
_entity_poly.pdbx_strand_id
1 'polypeptide(L)'
;VPWNRAYQRLLREDRIALFSTARIAEREGRMQWVGPLAVAEWSLYQHAADPRRLQRLEDLRALESIGVVRGDAREQFLRELGFDNLVAANRPAYSAQQLALRRIDAWFIDNAALAPVLAEAGLDPLQFREAFVARRICLYLALSTPVPAATVQRWQRALEAARRRALMKMFA
;
A
#
# COMPACT_ATOMS: atom_id res chain seq x y z
N VAL A 1 8.21 -11.43 -7.08
CA VAL A 1 7.29 -11.16 -8.20
C VAL A 1 6.73 -9.76 -8.00
N PRO A 2 6.69 -8.87 -9.04
CA PRO A 2 6.05 -7.55 -8.91
C PRO A 2 4.60 -7.67 -8.44
N TRP A 3 4.15 -6.75 -7.59
CA TRP A 3 2.85 -6.85 -6.91
C TRP A 3 1.69 -6.99 -7.92
N ASN A 4 1.68 -6.20 -8.98
CA ASN A 4 0.63 -6.27 -10.01
C ASN A 4 0.54 -7.66 -10.65
N ARG A 5 1.68 -8.31 -10.95
CA ARG A 5 1.69 -9.67 -11.48
C ARG A 5 1.12 -10.68 -10.47
N ALA A 6 1.48 -10.57 -9.19
CA ALA A 6 0.94 -11.41 -8.14
C ALA A 6 -0.58 -11.21 -7.99
N TYR A 7 -1.06 -9.98 -8.07
CA TYR A 7 -2.48 -9.65 -8.02
C TYR A 7 -3.25 -10.20 -9.23
N GLN A 8 -2.70 -10.10 -10.44
CA GLN A 8 -3.32 -10.70 -11.64
C GLN A 8 -3.41 -12.23 -11.54
N ARG A 9 -2.40 -12.87 -10.96
CA ARG A 9 -2.42 -14.31 -10.70
C ARG A 9 -3.51 -14.68 -9.69
N LEU A 10 -3.64 -13.93 -8.59
CA LEU A 10 -4.71 -14.13 -7.60
C LEU A 10 -6.11 -14.12 -8.23
N LEU A 11 -6.32 -13.24 -9.23
CA LEU A 11 -7.63 -13.09 -9.89
C LEU A 11 -7.91 -14.19 -10.93
N ARG A 12 -6.88 -14.84 -11.47
CA ARG A 12 -7.01 -15.75 -12.62
C ARG A 12 -6.69 -17.21 -12.30
N GLU A 13 -5.89 -17.44 -11.27
CA GLU A 13 -5.41 -18.78 -10.94
C GLU A 13 -6.03 -19.26 -9.63
N ASP A 14 -6.22 -20.56 -9.53
CA ASP A 14 -6.72 -21.22 -8.32
C ASP A 14 -5.61 -21.38 -7.28
N ARG A 15 -6.00 -21.46 -6.02
CA ARG A 15 -5.10 -21.75 -4.88
C ARG A 15 -3.96 -20.75 -4.71
N ILE A 16 -4.16 -19.51 -5.11
CA ILE A 16 -3.23 -18.40 -4.86
C ILE A 16 -3.59 -17.72 -3.55
N ALA A 17 -2.57 -17.39 -2.78
CA ALA A 17 -2.64 -16.54 -1.61
C ALA A 17 -1.73 -15.33 -1.81
N LEU A 18 -2.24 -14.13 -1.64
CA LEU A 18 -1.48 -12.88 -1.74
C LEU A 18 -1.47 -12.18 -0.38
N PHE A 19 -0.28 -12.08 0.18
CA PHE A 19 -0.06 -11.50 1.50
C PHE A 19 0.07 -9.98 1.43
N SER A 20 -0.45 -9.32 2.48
CA SER A 20 -0.50 -7.86 2.65
C SER A 20 -1.31 -7.16 1.56
N THR A 21 -2.53 -7.66 1.32
CA THR A 21 -3.45 -7.06 0.35
C THR A 21 -4.37 -6.06 1.04
N ALA A 22 -4.41 -4.83 0.53
CA ALA A 22 -5.37 -3.82 0.95
C ALA A 22 -6.80 -4.26 0.61
N ARG A 23 -7.68 -4.31 1.61
CA ARG A 23 -9.10 -4.58 1.40
C ARG A 23 -9.82 -3.26 1.18
N ILE A 24 -10.23 -3.03 -0.05
CA ILE A 24 -10.93 -1.84 -0.53
C ILE A 24 -12.20 -2.26 -1.28
N ALA A 25 -13.14 -1.33 -1.45
CA ALA A 25 -14.47 -1.62 -2.02
C ALA A 25 -14.38 -2.30 -3.40
N GLU A 26 -13.47 -1.84 -4.27
CA GLU A 26 -13.27 -2.34 -5.65
C GLU A 26 -12.76 -3.79 -5.70
N ARG A 27 -12.30 -4.31 -4.58
CA ARG A 27 -11.78 -5.68 -4.45
C ARG A 27 -12.74 -6.62 -3.76
N GLU A 28 -13.84 -6.10 -3.19
CA GLU A 28 -14.89 -6.95 -2.60
C GLU A 28 -15.51 -7.86 -3.64
N GLY A 29 -15.86 -9.08 -3.22
CA GLY A 29 -16.43 -10.09 -4.10
C GLY A 29 -15.49 -10.73 -5.13
N ARG A 30 -14.26 -10.21 -5.30
CA ARG A 30 -13.27 -10.71 -6.27
C ARG A 30 -12.30 -11.73 -5.69
N MET A 31 -12.24 -11.85 -4.39
CA MET A 31 -11.37 -12.75 -3.64
C MET A 31 -11.95 -13.03 -2.26
N GLN A 32 -11.36 -13.98 -1.55
CA GLN A 32 -11.71 -14.29 -0.18
C GLN A 32 -10.66 -13.70 0.76
N TRP A 33 -11.07 -13.34 1.99
CA TRP A 33 -10.27 -12.57 2.90
C TRP A 33 -10.02 -13.31 4.22
N VAL A 34 -8.78 -13.27 4.69
CA VAL A 34 -8.38 -13.68 6.04
C VAL A 34 -7.68 -12.51 6.71
N GLY A 35 -8.17 -12.09 7.87
CA GLY A 35 -7.59 -10.92 8.53
C GLY A 35 -8.53 -10.22 9.50
N PRO A 36 -8.24 -8.93 9.79
CA PRO A 36 -7.11 -8.11 9.28
C PRO A 36 -5.76 -8.63 9.76
N LEU A 37 -4.68 -8.43 9.02
CA LEU A 37 -3.31 -8.80 9.40
C LEU A 37 -2.60 -7.66 10.12
N ALA A 38 -2.74 -6.46 9.59
CA ALA A 38 -2.13 -5.23 10.07
C ALA A 38 -2.96 -4.02 9.65
N VAL A 39 -2.66 -2.87 10.25
CA VAL A 39 -3.12 -1.56 9.76
C VAL A 39 -1.96 -0.94 8.99
N ALA A 40 -2.24 -0.42 7.80
CA ALA A 40 -1.32 0.35 6.98
C ALA A 40 -1.74 1.81 6.97
N GLU A 41 -0.77 2.70 6.94
CA GLU A 41 -0.97 4.14 6.78
C GLU A 41 -0.47 4.57 5.41
N TRP A 42 -1.37 5.05 4.59
CA TRP A 42 -1.03 5.64 3.31
C TRP A 42 -0.74 7.12 3.49
N SER A 43 0.50 7.49 3.27
CA SER A 43 0.98 8.84 3.48
C SER A 43 1.49 9.48 2.21
N LEU A 44 1.40 10.79 2.19
CA LEU A 44 2.02 11.61 1.17
C LEU A 44 3.38 12.08 1.64
N TYR A 45 4.39 11.88 0.81
CA TYR A 45 5.74 12.37 1.01
C TYR A 45 6.10 13.45 -0.01
N GLN A 46 6.82 14.46 0.45
CA GLN A 46 7.41 15.52 -0.35
C GLN A 46 8.94 15.49 -0.21
N HIS A 47 9.63 16.12 -1.14
CA HIS A 47 11.05 16.43 -0.93
C HIS A 47 11.17 17.38 0.28
N ALA A 48 12.12 17.10 1.19
CA ALA A 48 12.26 17.85 2.44
C ALA A 48 12.43 19.36 2.25
N ALA A 49 13.11 19.76 1.17
CA ALA A 49 13.32 21.16 0.80
C ALA A 49 12.16 21.80 -0.01
N ASP A 50 11.02 21.09 -0.17
CA ASP A 50 9.83 21.69 -0.78
C ASP A 50 9.16 22.66 0.20
N PRO A 51 8.97 23.95 -0.13
CA PRO A 51 8.38 24.92 0.78
C PRO A 51 6.86 24.76 0.95
N ARG A 52 6.20 24.05 0.03
CA ARG A 52 4.74 23.84 0.05
C ARG A 52 4.33 23.05 1.29
N ARG A 53 3.21 23.42 1.90
CA ARG A 53 2.65 22.78 3.10
C ARG A 53 1.35 22.06 2.71
N LEU A 54 1.47 20.78 2.31
CA LEU A 54 0.31 19.94 2.03
C LEU A 54 -0.19 19.32 3.32
N GLN A 55 -1.51 19.40 3.59
CA GLN A 55 -2.12 18.93 4.84
C GLN A 55 -3.30 17.98 4.60
N ARG A 56 -3.87 17.96 3.37
CA ARG A 56 -5.05 17.18 3.01
C ARG A 56 -5.05 16.81 1.54
N LEU A 57 -5.92 15.87 1.17
CA LEU A 57 -6.00 15.34 -0.19
C LEU A 57 -6.31 16.44 -1.23
N GLU A 58 -7.14 17.41 -0.89
CA GLU A 58 -7.51 18.50 -1.79
C GLU A 58 -6.32 19.32 -2.26
N ASP A 59 -5.31 19.48 -1.41
CA ASP A 59 -4.09 20.24 -1.73
C ASP A 59 -3.30 19.59 -2.88
N LEU A 60 -3.48 18.29 -3.12
CA LEU A 60 -2.83 17.55 -4.19
C LEU A 60 -3.30 17.94 -5.59
N ARG A 61 -4.46 18.59 -5.70
CA ARG A 61 -4.98 19.08 -6.99
C ARG A 61 -4.16 20.22 -7.59
N ALA A 62 -3.41 20.94 -6.73
CA ALA A 62 -2.51 22.00 -7.15
C ALA A 62 -1.12 21.50 -7.57
N LEU A 63 -0.84 20.21 -7.44
CA LEU A 63 0.42 19.61 -7.85
C LEU A 63 0.39 19.23 -9.33
N GLU A 64 1.55 19.31 -9.99
CA GLU A 64 1.71 18.85 -11.36
C GLU A 64 1.82 17.32 -11.44
N SER A 65 2.39 16.68 -10.38
CA SER A 65 2.69 15.25 -10.44
C SER A 65 2.74 14.57 -9.08
N ILE A 66 2.04 13.43 -8.97
CA ILE A 66 2.01 12.57 -7.78
C ILE A 66 2.50 11.17 -8.17
N GLY A 67 3.62 10.74 -7.61
CA GLY A 67 4.16 9.39 -7.81
C GLY A 67 3.29 8.33 -7.14
N VAL A 68 2.96 7.28 -7.89
CA VAL A 68 2.22 6.10 -7.41
C VAL A 68 2.81 4.83 -8.00
N VAL A 69 2.45 3.67 -7.47
CA VAL A 69 2.79 2.38 -8.07
C VAL A 69 1.65 1.93 -8.97
N ARG A 70 1.98 1.57 -10.22
CA ARG A 70 1.02 1.14 -11.25
C ARG A 70 0.20 -0.08 -10.79
N GLY A 71 -1.12 0.03 -10.91
CA GLY A 71 -2.08 -1.02 -10.56
C GLY A 71 -2.20 -1.30 -9.05
N ASP A 72 -1.60 -0.45 -8.22
CA ASP A 72 -1.69 -0.51 -6.77
C ASP A 72 -3.01 0.08 -6.25
N ALA A 73 -3.42 -0.30 -5.05
CA ALA A 73 -4.63 0.23 -4.42
C ALA A 73 -4.58 1.75 -4.18
N ARG A 74 -3.40 2.31 -4.00
CA ARG A 74 -3.19 3.75 -3.82
C ARG A 74 -3.40 4.53 -5.11
N GLU A 75 -2.94 3.99 -6.25
CA GLU A 75 -3.27 4.56 -7.55
C GLU A 75 -4.78 4.52 -7.80
N GLN A 76 -5.42 3.38 -7.55
CA GLN A 76 -6.88 3.22 -7.69
C GLN A 76 -7.63 4.23 -6.83
N PHE A 77 -7.28 4.34 -5.55
CA PHE A 77 -7.89 5.28 -4.60
C PHE A 77 -7.81 6.73 -5.09
N LEU A 78 -6.65 7.19 -5.56
CA LEU A 78 -6.52 8.57 -6.04
C LEU A 78 -7.32 8.78 -7.35
N ARG A 79 -7.35 7.80 -8.25
CA ARG A 79 -8.16 7.88 -9.48
C ARG A 79 -9.65 7.97 -9.19
N GLU A 80 -10.16 7.23 -8.22
CA GLU A 80 -11.57 7.29 -7.78
C GLU A 80 -11.95 8.65 -7.20
N LEU A 81 -10.99 9.32 -6.56
CA LEU A 81 -11.15 10.70 -6.09
C LEU A 81 -10.98 11.74 -7.21
N GLY A 82 -10.78 11.29 -8.46
CA GLY A 82 -10.68 12.16 -9.64
C GLY A 82 -9.32 12.86 -9.78
N PHE A 83 -8.24 12.25 -9.27
CA PHE A 83 -6.89 12.73 -9.55
C PHE A 83 -6.39 12.18 -10.89
N ASP A 84 -5.96 13.05 -11.79
CA ASP A 84 -5.41 12.75 -13.11
C ASP A 84 -3.91 13.02 -13.23
N ASN A 85 -3.34 13.78 -12.29
CA ASN A 85 -1.92 14.15 -12.20
C ASN A 85 -1.03 13.03 -11.62
N LEU A 86 -1.36 11.75 -11.87
CA LEU A 86 -0.64 10.60 -11.34
C LEU A 86 0.48 10.13 -12.27
N VAL A 87 1.70 10.00 -11.73
CA VAL A 87 2.86 9.41 -12.39
C VAL A 87 3.05 7.98 -11.87
N ALA A 88 2.58 6.99 -12.63
CA ALA A 88 2.57 5.60 -12.24
C ALA A 88 3.88 4.89 -12.62
N ALA A 89 4.68 4.53 -11.62
CA ALA A 89 5.91 3.75 -11.77
C ALA A 89 5.66 2.24 -11.58
N ASN A 90 6.47 1.39 -12.19
CA ASN A 90 6.37 -0.06 -12.04
C ASN A 90 6.96 -0.57 -10.72
N ARG A 91 7.79 0.22 -10.06
CA ARG A 91 8.45 -0.09 -8.77
C ARG A 91 8.46 1.15 -7.89
N PRO A 92 8.24 1.00 -6.56
CA PRO A 92 8.27 2.12 -5.61
C PRO A 92 9.60 2.90 -5.65
N ALA A 93 10.73 2.20 -5.80
CA ALA A 93 12.05 2.79 -5.87
C ALA A 93 12.19 3.86 -6.98
N TYR A 94 11.50 3.70 -8.11
CA TYR A 94 11.51 4.72 -9.16
C TYR A 94 10.78 6.00 -8.75
N SER A 95 9.65 5.91 -8.06
CA SER A 95 8.97 7.09 -7.52
C SER A 95 9.82 7.78 -6.46
N ALA A 96 10.52 7.02 -5.60
CA ALA A 96 11.47 7.58 -4.63
C ALA A 96 12.59 8.37 -5.31
N GLN A 97 13.23 7.80 -6.35
CA GLN A 97 14.27 8.46 -7.15
C GLN A 97 13.74 9.72 -7.84
N GLN A 98 12.53 9.66 -8.41
CA GLN A 98 11.91 10.82 -9.05
C GLN A 98 11.64 11.95 -8.05
N LEU A 99 11.18 11.64 -6.84
CA LEU A 99 10.97 12.63 -5.79
C LEU A 99 12.28 13.24 -5.30
N ALA A 100 13.32 12.42 -5.07
CA ALA A 100 14.65 12.89 -4.68
C ALA A 100 15.24 13.85 -5.72
N LEU A 101 15.01 13.58 -7.01
CA LEU A 101 15.43 14.43 -8.14
C LEU A 101 14.45 15.57 -8.43
N ARG A 102 13.39 15.74 -7.64
CA ARG A 102 12.31 16.74 -7.84
C ARG A 102 11.65 16.67 -9.22
N ARG A 103 11.57 15.46 -9.79
CA ARG A 103 10.87 15.18 -11.06
C ARG A 103 9.39 14.91 -10.87
N ILE A 104 8.99 14.67 -9.63
CA ILE A 104 7.59 14.64 -9.17
C ILE A 104 7.47 15.51 -7.91
N ASP A 105 6.28 16.07 -7.68
CA ASP A 105 6.01 16.97 -6.55
C ASP A 105 5.80 16.24 -5.24
N ALA A 106 5.18 15.08 -5.31
CA ALA A 106 4.86 14.27 -4.15
C ALA A 106 4.85 12.78 -4.50
N TRP A 107 4.93 11.94 -3.47
CA TRP A 107 4.88 10.48 -3.59
C TRP A 107 3.91 9.89 -2.58
N PHE A 108 2.96 9.08 -3.06
CA PHE A 108 1.95 8.45 -2.24
C PHE A 108 2.32 6.99 -1.97
N ILE A 109 2.66 6.67 -0.71
CA ILE A 109 3.20 5.36 -0.32
C ILE A 109 2.67 4.93 1.06
N ASP A 110 2.78 3.65 1.36
CA ASP A 110 2.60 3.09 2.70
C ASP A 110 3.81 3.43 3.59
N ASN A 111 3.57 3.98 4.78
CA ASN A 111 4.63 4.34 5.72
C ASN A 111 5.58 3.17 6.03
N ALA A 112 5.05 1.97 6.19
CA ALA A 112 5.87 0.79 6.47
C ALA A 112 6.80 0.40 5.31
N ALA A 113 6.47 0.81 4.07
CA ALA A 113 7.29 0.54 2.89
C ALA A 113 8.36 1.59 2.63
N LEU A 114 8.28 2.77 3.26
CA LEU A 114 9.21 3.88 2.98
C LEU A 114 10.67 3.49 3.21
N ALA A 115 11.02 3.12 4.43
CA ALA A 115 12.41 2.83 4.80
C ALA A 115 13.04 1.70 3.96
N PRO A 116 12.39 0.54 3.75
CA PRO A 116 12.91 -0.49 2.86
C PRO A 116 13.12 -0.01 1.42
N VAL A 117 12.20 0.81 0.88
CA VAL A 117 12.29 1.31 -0.50
C VAL A 117 13.42 2.31 -0.64
N LEU A 118 13.61 3.22 0.33
CA LEU A 118 14.72 4.17 0.32
C LEU A 118 16.07 3.45 0.42
N ALA A 119 16.18 2.43 1.28
CA ALA A 119 17.38 1.60 1.39
C ALA A 119 17.69 0.85 0.08
N GLU A 120 16.68 0.25 -0.57
CA GLU A 120 16.82 -0.39 -1.90
C GLU A 120 17.30 0.60 -2.96
N ALA A 121 16.82 1.84 -2.91
CA ALA A 121 17.15 2.88 -3.87
C ALA A 121 18.48 3.60 -3.57
N GLY A 122 19.11 3.35 -2.42
CA GLY A 122 20.32 4.02 -1.97
C GLY A 122 20.10 5.52 -1.67
N LEU A 123 18.91 5.89 -1.20
CA LEU A 123 18.53 7.27 -0.96
C LEU A 123 18.56 7.62 0.54
N ASP A 124 18.97 8.86 0.84
CA ASP A 124 18.96 9.39 2.19
C ASP A 124 17.52 9.72 2.63
N PRO A 125 17.01 9.10 3.73
CA PRO A 125 15.68 9.40 4.25
C PRO A 125 15.44 10.87 4.59
N LEU A 126 16.49 11.63 4.93
CA LEU A 126 16.39 13.06 5.24
C LEU A 126 15.96 13.92 4.04
N GLN A 127 16.05 13.39 2.83
CA GLN A 127 15.53 14.06 1.63
C GLN A 127 13.98 14.02 1.54
N PHE A 128 13.33 13.24 2.39
CA PHE A 128 11.88 12.99 2.33
C PHE A 128 11.21 13.49 3.61
N ARG A 129 10.10 14.17 3.45
CA ARG A 129 9.26 14.65 4.54
C ARG A 129 7.84 14.13 4.36
N GLU A 130 7.29 13.49 5.39
CA GLU A 130 5.88 13.19 5.43
C GLU A 130 5.07 14.50 5.48
N ALA A 131 4.16 14.67 4.55
CA ALA A 131 3.24 15.80 4.56
C ALA A 131 2.05 15.52 5.47
N PHE A 132 1.36 14.39 5.22
CA PHE A 132 0.23 13.94 6.05
C PHE A 132 -0.10 12.46 5.78
N VAL A 133 -0.79 11.84 6.74
CA VAL A 133 -1.42 10.52 6.57
C VAL A 133 -2.78 10.72 5.92
N ALA A 134 -2.92 10.26 4.67
CA ALA A 134 -4.14 10.42 3.89
C ALA A 134 -5.22 9.39 4.25
N ARG A 135 -4.80 8.15 4.58
CA ARG A 135 -5.72 7.05 4.88
C ARG A 135 -5.09 5.98 5.75
N ARG A 136 -5.89 5.42 6.66
CA ARG A 136 -5.58 4.16 7.36
C ARG A 136 -6.42 3.05 6.78
N ILE A 137 -5.80 1.92 6.46
CA ILE A 137 -6.49 0.75 5.93
C ILE A 137 -6.02 -0.52 6.60
N CYS A 138 -6.89 -1.53 6.59
CA CYS A 138 -6.52 -2.85 7.05
C CYS A 138 -5.95 -3.70 5.90
N LEU A 139 -4.85 -4.37 6.17
CA LEU A 139 -4.24 -5.35 5.28
C LEU A 139 -4.73 -6.76 5.62
N TYR A 140 -4.95 -7.56 4.58
CA TYR A 140 -5.46 -8.93 4.68
C TYR A 140 -4.59 -9.90 3.87
N LEU A 141 -4.71 -11.18 4.18
CA LEU A 141 -4.38 -12.25 3.25
C LEU A 141 -5.56 -12.41 2.29
N ALA A 142 -5.32 -12.20 1.01
CA ALA A 142 -6.28 -12.43 -0.04
C ALA A 142 -6.08 -13.84 -0.62
N LEU A 143 -7.18 -14.58 -0.79
CA LEU A 143 -7.20 -15.92 -1.37
C LEU A 143 -8.04 -15.90 -2.64
N SER A 144 -7.61 -16.63 -3.67
CA SER A 144 -8.41 -16.79 -4.90
C SER A 144 -9.81 -17.34 -4.61
N THR A 145 -10.80 -16.92 -5.40
CA THR A 145 -12.23 -17.22 -5.16
C THR A 145 -12.55 -18.71 -5.03
N PRO A 146 -11.93 -19.64 -5.80
CA PRO A 146 -12.25 -21.07 -5.70
C PRO A 146 -11.74 -21.76 -4.41
N VAL A 147 -11.00 -21.06 -3.54
CA VAL A 147 -10.56 -21.65 -2.27
C VAL A 147 -11.77 -22.00 -1.42
N PRO A 148 -11.91 -23.26 -0.90
CA PRO A 148 -13.06 -23.67 -0.12
C PRO A 148 -13.23 -22.82 1.15
N ALA A 149 -14.46 -22.44 1.49
CA ALA A 149 -14.79 -21.65 2.68
C ALA A 149 -14.23 -22.26 3.98
N ALA A 150 -14.22 -23.59 4.09
CA ALA A 150 -13.61 -24.30 5.24
C ALA A 150 -12.12 -24.01 5.37
N THR A 151 -11.40 -23.84 4.25
CA THR A 151 -9.98 -23.45 4.26
C THR A 151 -9.83 -22.01 4.73
N VAL A 152 -10.63 -21.07 4.25
CA VAL A 152 -10.63 -19.67 4.71
C VAL A 152 -10.86 -19.59 6.21
N GLN A 153 -11.88 -20.30 6.72
CA GLN A 153 -12.19 -20.36 8.15
C GLN A 153 -11.04 -20.96 8.98
N ARG A 154 -10.36 -22.00 8.47
CA ARG A 154 -9.20 -22.60 9.13
C ARG A 154 -8.06 -21.58 9.25
N TRP A 155 -7.78 -20.83 8.21
CA TRP A 155 -6.75 -19.77 8.22
C TRP A 155 -7.14 -18.64 9.17
N GLN A 156 -8.40 -18.23 9.21
CA GLN A 156 -8.89 -17.21 10.13
C GLN A 156 -8.70 -17.64 11.59
N ARG A 157 -9.08 -18.87 11.93
CA ARG A 157 -8.86 -19.42 13.29
C ARG A 157 -7.38 -19.51 13.66
N ALA A 158 -6.51 -19.90 12.73
CA ALA A 158 -5.07 -19.96 12.93
C ALA A 158 -4.49 -18.57 13.21
N LEU A 159 -4.92 -17.55 12.46
CA LEU A 159 -4.53 -16.16 12.70
C LEU A 159 -4.93 -15.67 14.09
N GLU A 160 -6.16 -15.94 14.51
CA GLU A 160 -6.66 -15.56 15.83
C GLU A 160 -5.89 -16.27 16.97
N ALA A 161 -5.56 -17.55 16.78
CA ALA A 161 -4.74 -18.29 17.73
C ALA A 161 -3.30 -17.72 17.83
N ALA A 162 -2.71 -17.36 16.68
CA ALA A 162 -1.38 -16.74 16.64
C ALA A 162 -1.36 -15.38 17.36
N ARG A 163 -2.39 -14.57 17.18
CA ARG A 163 -2.55 -13.28 17.89
C ARG A 163 -2.67 -13.44 19.38
N ARG A 164 -3.49 -14.38 19.85
CA ARG A 164 -3.60 -14.68 21.30
C ARG A 164 -2.26 -15.07 21.89
N ARG A 165 -1.48 -15.92 21.19
CA ARG A 165 -0.13 -16.33 21.65
C ARG A 165 0.85 -15.15 21.69
N ALA A 166 0.79 -14.26 20.70
CA ALA A 166 1.65 -13.08 20.67
C ALA A 166 1.33 -12.12 21.82
N LEU A 167 0.06 -11.87 22.10
CA LEU A 167 -0.38 -11.06 23.25
C LEU A 167 0.09 -11.66 24.57
N MET A 168 -0.08 -12.97 24.77
CA MET A 168 0.37 -13.63 26.01
C MET A 168 1.88 -13.49 26.24
N LYS A 169 2.70 -13.51 25.18
CA LYS A 169 4.15 -13.30 25.27
C LYS A 169 4.56 -11.86 25.60
N MET A 170 3.69 -10.88 25.42
CA MET A 170 3.98 -9.49 25.79
C MET A 170 3.74 -9.22 27.28
N PHE A 171 3.03 -10.10 27.98
CA PHE A 171 2.70 -9.97 29.39
C PHE A 171 3.39 -11.05 30.29
N ALA A 172 4.23 -11.87 29.70
CA ALA A 172 5.07 -12.86 30.39
C ALA A 172 6.52 -12.36 30.50
#